data_961ce9aa887b9976c686b0e7bf7752d4
#
_entry.id   961ce9aa887b9976c686b0e7bf7752d4
#
_cell.length_a   1.000
_cell.length_b   1.000
_cell.length_c   1.000
_cell.angle_alpha   90.00
_cell.angle_beta   90.00
_cell.angle_gamma   90.00
#
_symmetry.space_group_name_H-M   'P 1'
#
loop_
_entity.id
_entity.type
_entity.pdbx_description
1 polymer ?
#
loop_
_entity_poly.entity_id
_entity_poly.type
_entity_poly.pdbx_seq_one_letter_code
_entity_poly.pdbx_strand_id
1 'polypeptide(L)'
;MADPRAPIRRLATARAISVTGSQVAMIALTFQIYEVTGSAVWVSAVFLATFAMLGVMTPIGGWLGDSFDRRTIMILSDIGAAIVFAGLVFAHEPWLLIALALLATLCEAGRNGASQAAIPNLAGDEDLAWANGLVSQAFSLGITVGPLVGGVLVGAVGANLAFGINAVSFLVSAALVWSVRGRFQER
;
A
#
# COMPACT_ATOMS: atom_id res chain seq x y z
N MET A 1 -7.63 -19.84 -24.80
CA MET A 1 -8.38 -19.80 -23.52
C MET A 1 -7.68 -18.80 -22.60
N ALA A 2 -8.40 -17.92 -21.92
CA ALA A 2 -7.79 -17.03 -20.93
C ALA A 2 -7.35 -17.84 -19.69
N ASP A 3 -6.17 -17.55 -19.13
CA ASP A 3 -5.68 -18.21 -17.92
C ASP A 3 -6.63 -17.87 -16.74
N PRO A 4 -7.29 -18.86 -16.12
CA PRO A 4 -8.23 -18.62 -15.02
C PRO A 4 -7.55 -18.01 -13.79
N ARG A 5 -6.24 -18.18 -13.64
CA ARG A 5 -5.44 -17.66 -12.53
C ARG A 5 -4.89 -16.26 -12.77
N ALA A 6 -5.06 -15.70 -13.98
CA ALA A 6 -4.56 -14.37 -14.33
C ALA A 6 -5.10 -13.22 -13.42
N PRO A 7 -6.37 -13.21 -12.99
CA PRO A 7 -6.88 -12.20 -12.05
C PRO A 7 -6.08 -12.14 -10.74
N ILE A 8 -5.85 -13.30 -10.12
CA ILE A 8 -5.11 -13.39 -8.84
C ILE A 8 -3.63 -13.03 -9.02
N ARG A 9 -2.99 -13.45 -10.13
CA ARG A 9 -1.61 -13.06 -10.42
C ARG A 9 -1.47 -11.53 -10.54
N ARG A 10 -2.40 -10.87 -11.22
CA ARG A 10 -2.41 -9.40 -11.32
C ARG A 10 -2.63 -8.72 -9.98
N LEU A 11 -3.55 -9.24 -9.16
CA LEU A 11 -3.78 -8.75 -7.81
C LEU A 11 -2.53 -8.90 -6.93
N ALA A 12 -1.87 -10.06 -6.97
CA ALA A 12 -0.63 -10.30 -6.22
C ALA A 12 0.51 -9.40 -6.71
N THR A 13 0.64 -9.18 -8.03
CA THR A 13 1.64 -8.25 -8.58
C THR A 13 1.37 -6.82 -8.13
N ALA A 14 0.12 -6.34 -8.21
CA ALA A 14 -0.27 -5.03 -7.72
C ALA A 14 0.08 -4.88 -6.22
N ARG A 15 -0.19 -5.92 -5.42
CA ARG A 15 0.16 -5.93 -4.00
C ARG A 15 1.66 -5.90 -3.75
N ALA A 16 2.45 -6.70 -4.46
CA ALA A 16 3.90 -6.70 -4.33
C ALA A 16 4.49 -5.31 -4.61
N ILE A 17 4.06 -4.68 -5.72
CA ILE A 17 4.53 -3.35 -6.12
C ILE A 17 4.18 -2.30 -5.07
N SER A 18 2.92 -2.23 -4.64
CA SER A 18 2.49 -1.21 -3.68
C SER A 18 3.08 -1.41 -2.29
N VAL A 19 3.17 -2.66 -1.79
CA VAL A 19 3.77 -2.94 -0.47
C VAL A 19 5.28 -2.62 -0.49
N THR A 20 5.99 -3.01 -1.55
CA THR A 20 7.41 -2.65 -1.70
C THR A 20 7.58 -1.13 -1.69
N GLY A 21 6.75 -0.40 -2.44
CA GLY A 21 6.76 1.06 -2.46
C GLY A 21 6.46 1.69 -1.09
N SER A 22 5.46 1.18 -0.36
CA SER A 22 5.14 1.67 0.99
C SER A 22 6.30 1.46 1.97
N GLN A 23 7.01 0.33 1.88
CA GLN A 23 8.17 0.08 2.71
C GLN A 23 9.36 0.97 2.34
N VAL A 24 9.58 1.23 1.06
CA VAL A 24 10.54 2.24 0.59
C VAL A 24 10.19 3.62 1.17
N ALA A 25 8.93 4.02 1.09
CA ALA A 25 8.46 5.30 1.59
C ALA A 25 8.56 5.40 3.13
N MET A 26 8.39 4.28 3.86
CA MET A 26 8.57 4.25 5.32
C MET A 26 10.03 4.54 5.72
N ILE A 27 10.99 4.01 4.98
CA ILE A 27 12.41 4.33 5.18
C ILE A 27 12.67 5.80 4.83
N ALA A 28 12.10 6.30 3.72
CA ALA A 28 12.21 7.69 3.31
C ALA A 28 11.63 8.65 4.37
N LEU A 29 10.47 8.32 4.93
CA LEU A 29 9.81 9.10 5.98
C LEU A 29 10.64 9.13 7.25
N THR A 30 11.20 8.00 7.65
CA THR A 30 12.10 7.89 8.82
C THR A 30 13.31 8.81 8.66
N PHE A 31 13.95 8.76 7.49
CA PHE A 31 15.11 9.59 7.17
C PHE A 31 14.72 11.08 7.14
N GLN A 32 13.66 11.45 6.42
CA GLN A 32 13.19 12.82 6.27
C GLN A 32 12.86 13.46 7.63
N ILE A 33 12.12 12.76 8.50
CA ILE A 33 11.77 13.27 9.82
C ILE A 33 13.01 13.46 10.68
N TYR A 34 13.96 12.52 10.64
CA TYR A 34 15.20 12.67 11.39
C TYR A 34 16.05 13.83 10.85
N GLU A 35 16.13 14.00 9.53
CA GLU A 35 16.87 15.08 8.89
C GLU A 35 16.32 16.47 9.27
N VAL A 36 14.98 16.61 9.30
CA VAL A 36 14.31 17.89 9.64
C VAL A 36 14.34 18.19 11.13
N THR A 37 14.25 17.18 12.00
CA THR A 37 14.08 17.40 13.45
C THR A 37 15.35 17.15 14.27
N GLY A 38 16.29 16.37 13.75
CA GLY A 38 17.45 15.87 14.50
C GLY A 38 17.08 14.96 15.68
N SER A 39 15.84 14.47 15.75
CA SER A 39 15.30 13.83 16.96
C SER A 39 14.71 12.44 16.68
N ALA A 40 15.27 11.42 17.35
CA ALA A 40 14.73 10.06 17.36
C ALA A 40 13.32 9.96 17.98
N VAL A 41 12.96 10.92 18.85
CA VAL A 41 11.62 10.97 19.45
C VAL A 41 10.55 11.23 18.39
N TRP A 42 10.80 12.14 17.45
CA TRP A 42 9.90 12.37 16.31
C TRP A 42 9.77 11.16 15.41
N VAL A 43 10.87 10.45 15.13
CA VAL A 43 10.85 9.19 14.38
C VAL A 43 9.96 8.17 15.09
N SER A 44 10.15 7.98 16.40
CA SER A 44 9.35 7.04 17.19
C SER A 44 7.87 7.45 17.22
N ALA A 45 7.57 8.75 17.30
CA ALA A 45 6.21 9.26 17.27
C ALA A 45 5.49 8.94 15.97
N VAL A 46 6.17 9.06 14.82
CA VAL A 46 5.61 8.67 13.50
C VAL A 46 5.31 7.19 13.44
N PHE A 47 6.25 6.33 13.86
CA PHE A 47 6.02 4.90 13.89
C PHE A 47 4.81 4.55 14.78
N LEU A 48 4.79 5.08 16.01
CA LEU A 48 3.70 4.82 16.94
C LEU A 48 2.35 5.29 16.36
N ALA A 49 2.30 6.49 15.78
CA ALA A 49 1.09 7.06 15.20
C ALA A 49 0.59 6.24 13.99
N THR A 50 1.48 5.83 13.07
CA THR A 50 1.12 5.02 11.90
C THR A 50 0.67 3.62 12.29
N PHE A 51 1.35 2.95 13.24
CA PHE A 51 0.93 1.64 13.72
C PHE A 51 -0.39 1.69 14.51
N ALA A 52 -0.58 2.71 15.35
CA ALA A 52 -1.85 2.92 16.05
C ALA A 52 -2.99 3.16 15.05
N MET A 53 -2.76 4.02 14.05
CA MET A 53 -3.72 4.29 12.98
C MET A 53 -4.05 3.02 12.18
N LEU A 54 -3.06 2.20 11.83
CA LEU A 54 -3.27 0.94 11.15
C LEU A 54 -4.16 -0.01 11.96
N GLY A 55 -3.91 -0.13 13.27
CA GLY A 55 -4.73 -0.94 14.18
C GLY A 55 -6.21 -0.50 14.20
N VAL A 56 -6.45 0.80 14.27
CA VAL A 56 -7.81 1.37 14.27
C VAL A 56 -8.47 1.25 12.89
N MET A 57 -7.71 1.45 11.81
CA MET A 57 -8.25 1.47 10.45
C MET A 57 -8.44 0.08 9.84
N THR A 58 -7.80 -0.97 10.35
CA THR A 58 -7.95 -2.34 9.82
C THR A 58 -9.42 -2.83 9.86
N PRO A 59 -10.19 -2.71 10.96
CA PRO A 59 -11.61 -3.07 10.96
C PRO A 59 -12.45 -2.20 10.02
N ILE A 60 -12.14 -0.91 9.91
CA ILE A 60 -12.83 0.02 9.01
C ILE A 60 -12.57 -0.36 7.55
N GLY A 61 -11.33 -0.71 7.20
CA GLY A 61 -10.97 -1.21 5.88
C GLY A 61 -11.74 -2.49 5.51
N GLY A 62 -11.92 -3.41 6.46
CA GLY A 62 -12.77 -4.60 6.30
C GLY A 62 -14.22 -4.23 6.01
N TRP A 63 -14.80 -3.36 6.82
CA TRP A 63 -16.18 -2.87 6.63
C TRP A 63 -16.37 -2.19 5.26
N LEU A 64 -15.42 -1.37 4.82
CA LEU A 64 -15.44 -0.75 3.49
C LEU A 64 -15.44 -1.81 2.37
N GLY A 65 -14.62 -2.84 2.49
CA GLY A 65 -14.56 -3.94 1.52
C GLY A 65 -15.83 -4.80 1.46
N ASP A 66 -16.60 -4.85 2.55
CA ASP A 66 -17.86 -5.58 2.62
C ASP A 66 -19.05 -4.73 2.16
N SER A 67 -19.00 -3.40 2.40
CA SER A 67 -20.13 -2.49 2.16
C SER A 67 -20.16 -1.90 0.74
N PHE A 68 -19.01 -1.80 0.08
CA PHE A 68 -18.88 -1.12 -1.22
C PHE A 68 -18.24 -2.04 -2.27
N ASP A 69 -18.31 -1.62 -3.54
CA ASP A 69 -17.62 -2.33 -4.63
C ASP A 69 -16.11 -2.37 -4.38
N ARG A 70 -15.61 -3.59 -4.16
CA ARG A 70 -14.22 -3.86 -3.75
C ARG A 70 -13.20 -3.33 -4.75
N ARG A 71 -13.49 -3.45 -6.05
CA ARG A 71 -12.62 -2.94 -7.11
C ARG A 71 -12.53 -1.43 -7.06
N THR A 72 -13.65 -0.75 -6.90
CA THR A 72 -13.71 0.71 -6.79
C THR A 72 -12.95 1.20 -5.56
N ILE A 73 -13.17 0.57 -4.39
CA ILE A 73 -12.42 0.91 -3.16
C ILE A 73 -10.92 0.74 -3.36
N MET A 74 -10.45 -0.37 -3.95
CA MET A 74 -9.03 -0.57 -4.20
C MET A 74 -8.43 0.52 -5.09
N ILE A 75 -9.10 0.86 -6.20
CA ILE A 75 -8.62 1.88 -7.14
C ILE A 75 -8.61 3.27 -6.50
N LEU A 76 -9.68 3.66 -5.81
CA LEU A 76 -9.75 4.95 -5.13
C LEU A 76 -8.72 5.06 -4.00
N SER A 77 -8.51 4.00 -3.25
CA SER A 77 -7.47 3.94 -2.21
C SER A 77 -6.07 4.09 -2.80
N ASP A 78 -5.77 3.40 -3.91
CA ASP A 78 -4.47 3.52 -4.58
C ASP A 78 -4.26 4.93 -5.15
N ILE A 79 -5.28 5.53 -5.77
CA ILE A 79 -5.21 6.93 -6.26
C ILE A 79 -5.04 7.90 -5.09
N GLY A 80 -5.80 7.72 -4.01
CA GLY A 80 -5.66 8.53 -2.80
C GLY A 80 -4.25 8.45 -2.20
N ALA A 81 -3.71 7.24 -2.07
CA ALA A 81 -2.35 7.02 -1.62
C ALA A 81 -1.32 7.69 -2.54
N ALA A 82 -1.48 7.57 -3.87
CA ALA A 82 -0.59 8.23 -4.83
C ALA A 82 -0.58 9.76 -4.66
N ILE A 83 -1.74 10.38 -4.46
CA ILE A 83 -1.84 11.83 -4.22
C ILE A 83 -1.15 12.21 -2.91
N VAL A 84 -1.36 11.44 -1.85
CA VAL A 84 -0.74 11.70 -0.54
C VAL A 84 0.79 11.56 -0.61
N PHE A 85 1.30 10.51 -1.26
CA PHE A 85 2.76 10.34 -1.44
C PHE A 85 3.36 11.38 -2.37
N ALA A 86 2.64 11.86 -3.38
CA ALA A 86 3.05 13.02 -4.16
C ALA A 86 3.10 14.30 -3.28
N GLY A 87 2.18 14.46 -2.34
CA GLY A 87 2.21 15.54 -1.34
C GLY A 87 3.44 15.49 -0.42
N LEU A 88 3.85 14.27 -0.01
CA LEU A 88 5.03 14.06 0.84
C LEU A 88 6.34 14.54 0.16
N VAL A 89 6.42 14.54 -1.17
CA VAL A 89 7.56 15.07 -1.93
C VAL A 89 7.85 16.54 -1.56
N PHE A 90 6.81 17.31 -1.24
CA PHE A 90 6.88 18.74 -0.95
C PHE A 90 6.77 19.05 0.55
N ALA A 91 6.58 18.05 1.39
CA ALA A 91 6.41 18.23 2.83
C ALA A 91 7.78 18.30 3.53
N HIS A 92 8.02 19.39 4.27
CA HIS A 92 9.25 19.62 5.03
C HIS A 92 8.99 19.86 6.52
N GLU A 93 7.74 20.11 6.90
CA GLU A 93 7.34 20.30 8.29
C GLU A 93 7.04 18.98 8.98
N PRO A 94 7.58 18.70 10.17
CA PRO A 94 7.43 17.40 10.83
C PRO A 94 5.97 16.98 11.05
N TRP A 95 5.12 17.90 11.48
CA TRP A 95 3.70 17.64 11.71
C TRP A 95 2.94 17.35 10.39
N LEU A 96 3.35 18.00 9.27
CA LEU A 96 2.77 17.75 7.94
C LEU A 96 3.17 16.35 7.42
N LEU A 97 4.43 15.96 7.64
CA LEU A 97 4.91 14.61 7.31
C LEU A 97 4.10 13.56 8.07
N ILE A 98 3.84 13.77 9.37
CA ILE A 98 3.01 12.86 10.17
C ILE A 98 1.57 12.83 9.64
N ALA A 99 0.95 13.98 9.41
CA ALA A 99 -0.44 14.05 8.95
C ALA A 99 -0.63 13.33 7.61
N LEU A 100 0.29 13.53 6.65
CA LEU A 100 0.27 12.84 5.36
C LEU A 100 0.54 11.34 5.51
N ALA A 101 1.45 10.93 6.40
CA ALA A 101 1.69 9.50 6.68
C ALA A 101 0.45 8.81 7.24
N LEU A 102 -0.28 9.46 8.16
CA LEU A 102 -1.54 8.94 8.69
C LEU A 102 -2.61 8.84 7.60
N LEU A 103 -2.70 9.83 6.71
CA LEU A 103 -3.63 9.81 5.59
C LEU A 103 -3.28 8.70 4.58
N ALA A 104 -1.99 8.46 4.32
CA ALA A 104 -1.54 7.33 3.51
C ALA A 104 -1.97 5.99 4.14
N THR A 105 -1.78 5.84 5.45
CA THR A 105 -2.18 4.64 6.20
C THR A 105 -3.69 4.38 6.09
N LEU A 106 -4.51 5.43 6.12
CA LEU A 106 -5.96 5.34 5.91
C LEU A 106 -6.30 4.79 4.52
N CYS A 107 -5.67 5.33 3.47
CA CYS A 107 -5.86 4.84 2.10
C CYS A 107 -5.44 3.36 1.98
N GLU A 108 -4.28 3.00 2.53
CA GLU A 108 -3.77 1.63 2.47
C GLU A 108 -4.67 0.63 3.23
N ALA A 109 -5.27 1.03 4.35
CA ALA A 109 -6.19 0.18 5.10
C ALA A 109 -7.43 -0.17 4.27
N GLY A 110 -8.04 0.80 3.57
CA GLY A 110 -9.17 0.57 2.67
C GLY A 110 -8.82 -0.41 1.55
N ARG A 111 -7.67 -0.21 0.90
CA ARG A 111 -7.16 -1.12 -0.14
C ARG A 111 -6.95 -2.55 0.39
N ASN A 112 -6.34 -2.67 1.57
CA ASN A 112 -6.02 -3.97 2.14
C ASN A 112 -7.29 -4.76 2.48
N GLY A 113 -8.29 -4.14 3.08
CA GLY A 113 -9.58 -4.76 3.39
C GLY A 113 -10.30 -5.24 2.13
N ALA A 114 -10.45 -4.36 1.14
CA ALA A 114 -11.10 -4.70 -0.13
C ALA A 114 -10.35 -5.80 -0.91
N SER A 115 -9.01 -5.79 -0.90
CA SER A 115 -8.17 -6.80 -1.54
C SER A 115 -8.37 -8.19 -0.92
N GLN A 116 -8.37 -8.29 0.41
CA GLN A 116 -8.57 -9.57 1.10
C GLN A 116 -9.98 -10.12 0.83
N ALA A 117 -11.00 -9.27 0.89
CA ALA A 117 -12.37 -9.67 0.61
C ALA A 117 -12.58 -10.11 -0.85
N ALA A 118 -11.81 -9.61 -1.82
CA ALA A 118 -11.94 -9.97 -3.23
C ALA A 118 -11.37 -11.35 -3.60
N ILE A 119 -10.42 -11.89 -2.81
CA ILE A 119 -9.71 -13.14 -3.15
C ILE A 119 -10.66 -14.32 -3.39
N PRO A 120 -11.66 -14.62 -2.51
CA PRO A 120 -12.54 -15.75 -2.73
C PRO A 120 -13.32 -15.67 -4.03
N ASN A 121 -13.82 -14.48 -4.37
CA ASN A 121 -14.62 -14.28 -5.58
C ASN A 121 -13.81 -14.32 -6.88
N LEU A 122 -12.51 -14.02 -6.81
CA LEU A 122 -11.61 -14.04 -7.97
C LEU A 122 -10.98 -15.41 -8.19
N ALA A 123 -10.77 -16.20 -7.13
CA ALA A 123 -10.08 -17.48 -7.19
C ALA A 123 -11.05 -18.68 -7.36
N GLY A 124 -12.25 -18.59 -6.77
CA GLY A 124 -13.12 -19.75 -6.56
C GLY A 124 -12.58 -20.71 -5.49
N ASP A 125 -13.40 -21.69 -5.11
CA ASP A 125 -13.11 -22.58 -3.98
C ASP A 125 -11.89 -23.48 -4.21
N GLU A 126 -11.70 -23.98 -5.43
CA GLU A 126 -10.61 -24.90 -5.77
C GLU A 126 -9.23 -24.23 -5.70
N ASP A 127 -9.13 -22.97 -6.05
CA ASP A 127 -7.86 -22.22 -6.10
C ASP A 127 -7.64 -21.30 -4.90
N LEU A 128 -8.54 -21.29 -3.89
CA LEU A 128 -8.53 -20.35 -2.77
C LEU A 128 -7.23 -20.42 -1.94
N ALA A 129 -6.76 -21.64 -1.64
CA ALA A 129 -5.51 -21.83 -0.89
C ALA A 129 -4.28 -21.31 -1.66
N TRP A 130 -4.22 -21.59 -2.96
CA TRP A 130 -3.17 -21.07 -3.85
C TRP A 130 -3.22 -19.55 -3.95
N ALA A 131 -4.39 -18.95 -4.11
CA ALA A 131 -4.59 -17.51 -4.23
C ALA A 131 -4.14 -16.77 -2.96
N ASN A 132 -4.56 -17.24 -1.80
CA ASN A 132 -4.12 -16.70 -0.51
C ASN A 132 -2.61 -16.83 -0.33
N GLY A 133 -2.03 -17.97 -0.70
CA GLY A 133 -0.58 -18.20 -0.66
C GLY A 133 0.18 -17.21 -1.53
N LEU A 134 -0.26 -17.01 -2.78
CA LEU A 134 0.40 -16.10 -3.72
C LEU A 134 0.32 -14.63 -3.26
N VAL A 135 -0.85 -14.18 -2.80
CA VAL A 135 -1.03 -12.81 -2.29
C VAL A 135 -0.23 -12.59 -1.00
N SER A 136 -0.15 -13.59 -0.12
CA SER A 136 0.67 -13.53 1.10
C SER A 136 2.17 -13.50 0.79
N GLN A 137 2.62 -14.27 -0.20
CA GLN A 137 4.02 -14.23 -0.68
C GLN A 137 4.35 -12.85 -1.26
N ALA A 138 3.46 -12.27 -2.07
CA ALA A 138 3.62 -10.93 -2.63
C ALA A 138 3.78 -9.87 -1.53
N PHE A 139 2.99 -9.96 -0.46
CA PHE A 139 3.09 -9.11 0.72
C PHE A 139 4.42 -9.31 1.46
N SER A 140 4.80 -10.56 1.74
CA SER A 140 6.04 -10.87 2.43
C SER A 140 7.29 -10.43 1.67
N LEU A 141 7.29 -10.59 0.34
CA LEU A 141 8.35 -10.07 -0.53
C LEU A 141 8.47 -8.56 -0.42
N GLY A 142 7.34 -7.84 -0.46
CA GLY A 142 7.31 -6.38 -0.32
C GLY A 142 7.89 -5.91 1.02
N ILE A 143 7.51 -6.54 2.12
CA ILE A 143 8.03 -6.21 3.47
C ILE A 143 9.53 -6.52 3.60
N THR A 144 10.01 -7.59 2.97
CA THR A 144 11.42 -7.99 3.09
C THR A 144 12.33 -7.18 2.15
N VAL A 145 11.92 -7.02 0.89
CA VAL A 145 12.73 -6.35 -0.14
C VAL A 145 12.61 -4.83 -0.05
N GLY A 146 11.42 -4.33 0.32
CA GLY A 146 11.14 -2.89 0.35
C GLY A 146 12.13 -2.07 1.19
N PRO A 147 12.40 -2.43 2.46
CA PRO A 147 13.36 -1.68 3.28
C PRO A 147 14.79 -1.69 2.71
N LEU A 148 15.22 -2.80 2.12
CA LEU A 148 16.54 -2.91 1.48
C LEU A 148 16.63 -1.95 0.27
N VAL A 149 15.64 -1.99 -0.61
CA VAL A 149 15.53 -1.08 -1.75
C VAL A 149 15.41 0.35 -1.27
N GLY A 150 14.60 0.59 -0.21
CA GLY A 150 14.40 1.90 0.38
C GLY A 150 15.69 2.52 0.91
N GLY A 151 16.48 1.75 1.66
CA GLY A 151 17.77 2.22 2.17
C GLY A 151 18.73 2.63 1.06
N VAL A 152 18.87 1.80 0.01
CA VAL A 152 19.71 2.11 -1.15
C VAL A 152 19.17 3.33 -1.91
N LEU A 153 17.86 3.38 -2.15
CA LEU A 153 17.24 4.46 -2.92
C LEU A 153 17.35 5.81 -2.19
N VAL A 154 17.00 5.84 -0.91
CA VAL A 154 17.09 7.08 -0.11
C VAL A 154 18.53 7.56 0.00
N GLY A 155 19.49 6.64 0.19
CA GLY A 155 20.91 6.99 0.22
C GLY A 155 21.46 7.51 -1.11
N ALA A 156 20.93 7.05 -2.24
CA ALA A 156 21.39 7.45 -3.56
C ALA A 156 20.73 8.73 -4.09
N VAL A 157 19.42 8.89 -3.88
CA VAL A 157 18.60 9.94 -4.54
C VAL A 157 17.74 10.77 -3.59
N GLY A 158 17.81 10.49 -2.28
CA GLY A 158 17.07 11.21 -1.24
C GLY A 158 15.61 10.74 -1.04
N ALA A 159 15.01 11.21 0.06
CA ALA A 159 13.67 10.81 0.48
C ALA A 159 12.57 11.29 -0.48
N ASN A 160 12.69 12.51 -1.02
CA ASN A 160 11.66 13.10 -1.88
C ASN A 160 11.42 12.26 -3.15
N LEU A 161 12.50 11.78 -3.79
CA LEU A 161 12.35 10.94 -4.98
C LEU A 161 11.79 9.56 -4.62
N ALA A 162 12.11 9.02 -3.44
CA ALA A 162 11.53 7.77 -2.95
C ALA A 162 10.01 7.89 -2.75
N PHE A 163 9.51 9.01 -2.23
CA PHE A 163 8.06 9.27 -2.16
C PHE A 163 7.43 9.37 -3.55
N GLY A 164 8.08 10.05 -4.50
CA GLY A 164 7.61 10.15 -5.88
C GLY A 164 7.50 8.77 -6.56
N ILE A 165 8.51 7.92 -6.39
CA ILE A 165 8.51 6.54 -6.89
C ILE A 165 7.37 5.74 -6.27
N ASN A 166 7.13 5.90 -4.97
CA ASN A 166 6.01 5.24 -4.33
C ASN A 166 4.65 5.74 -4.84
N ALA A 167 4.49 7.04 -5.07
CA ALA A 167 3.27 7.58 -5.70
C ALA A 167 3.00 6.90 -7.06
N VAL A 168 4.03 6.77 -7.90
CA VAL A 168 3.93 6.05 -9.18
C VAL A 168 3.61 4.57 -8.97
N SER A 169 4.17 3.91 -7.96
CA SER A 169 3.88 2.50 -7.66
C SER A 169 2.40 2.25 -7.37
N PHE A 170 1.74 3.18 -6.67
CA PHE A 170 0.29 3.12 -6.41
C PHE A 170 -0.53 3.33 -7.68
N LEU A 171 -0.13 4.23 -8.59
CA LEU A 171 -0.79 4.39 -9.89
C LEU A 171 -0.67 3.11 -10.74
N VAL A 172 0.50 2.47 -10.73
CA VAL A 172 0.70 1.18 -11.41
C VAL A 172 -0.17 0.10 -10.78
N SER A 173 -0.27 0.06 -9.43
CA SER A 173 -1.17 -0.84 -8.71
C SER A 173 -2.63 -0.62 -9.12
N ALA A 174 -3.11 0.63 -9.14
CA ALA A 174 -4.46 0.98 -9.58
C ALA A 174 -4.74 0.52 -11.02
N ALA A 175 -3.80 0.74 -11.94
CA ALA A 175 -3.91 0.30 -13.33
C ALA A 175 -3.97 -1.24 -13.45
N LEU A 176 -3.18 -1.96 -12.66
CA LEU A 176 -3.23 -3.42 -12.61
C LEU A 176 -4.58 -3.91 -12.09
N VAL A 177 -5.09 -3.34 -11.00
CA VAL A 177 -6.42 -3.67 -10.45
C VAL A 177 -7.51 -3.36 -11.46
N TRP A 178 -7.44 -2.22 -12.15
CA TRP A 178 -8.36 -1.90 -13.25
C TRP A 178 -8.34 -2.95 -14.36
N SER A 179 -7.17 -3.49 -14.69
CA SER A 179 -7.01 -4.48 -15.76
C SER A 179 -7.50 -5.89 -15.38
N VAL A 180 -7.79 -6.15 -14.10
CA VAL A 180 -8.28 -7.44 -13.64
C VAL A 180 -9.68 -7.69 -14.20
N ARG A 181 -9.85 -8.79 -14.93
CA ARG A 181 -11.15 -9.25 -15.43
C ARG A 181 -11.66 -10.33 -14.48
N GLY A 182 -12.80 -10.07 -13.83
CA GLY A 182 -13.41 -10.99 -12.87
C GLY A 182 -14.45 -10.27 -12.00
N ARG A 183 -15.20 -11.04 -11.22
CA ARG A 183 -16.16 -10.49 -10.25
C ARG A 183 -15.44 -10.32 -8.91
N PHE A 184 -15.31 -9.09 -8.46
CA PHE A 184 -14.72 -8.77 -7.15
C PHE A 184 -15.72 -8.99 -6.01
N GLN A 185 -17.01 -9.04 -6.31
CA GLN A 185 -18.10 -9.17 -5.34
C GLN A 185 -19.23 -10.01 -5.93
N GLU A 186 -19.86 -10.86 -5.10
CA GLU A 186 -21.16 -11.45 -5.42
C GLU A 186 -22.23 -10.37 -5.28
N ARG A 187 -23.22 -10.42 -6.18
CA ARG A 187 -24.41 -9.53 -6.10
C ARG A 187 -25.43 -10.10 -5.15
#